data_8cb25b8ba758ae7feda7f065a703a11a
#
_entry.id   8cb25b8ba758ae7feda7f065a703a11a
#
_cell.length_a   1.000
_cell.length_b   1.000
_cell.length_c   1.000
_cell.angle_alpha   90.00
_cell.angle_beta   90.00
_cell.angle_gamma   90.00
#
_symmetry.space_group_name_H-M   'P 1'
#
loop_
_entity.id
_entity.type
_entity.pdbx_description
1 polymer ?
#
loop_
_entity_poly.entity_id
_entity_poly.type
_entity_poly.pdbx_seq_one_letter_code
_entity_poly.pdbx_strand_id
1 'polypeptide(L)'
;MIRKSIYSIMLLCAFCACSSNDDDMQKPVISDEGIAANPIDCQQYHRGDIIPFHYIMTDDQELGNFNIEVHNNFDHHTHSTTITECPMDEKKDPVKAWVYNTDYEIPAGLQKYEARIDIQIPSDIDTGDYHFSIRLTDHAGWQQIHAVAIKIVE
;
A
#
# COMPACT_ATOMS: atom_id res chain seq x y z
N MET A 1 -31.65 -40.43 -66.60
CA MET A 1 -30.50 -40.55 -65.71
C MET A 1 -30.39 -39.26 -64.89
N ILE A 2 -30.82 -39.27 -63.61
CA ILE A 2 -30.89 -38.11 -62.79
C ILE A 2 -29.73 -38.23 -61.78
N ARG A 3 -28.72 -37.35 -61.92
CA ARG A 3 -27.61 -37.26 -60.99
C ARG A 3 -28.04 -36.47 -59.73
N LYS A 4 -28.12 -37.14 -58.60
CA LYS A 4 -28.30 -36.47 -57.26
C LYS A 4 -26.96 -35.99 -56.76
N SER A 5 -26.77 -34.65 -56.69
CA SER A 5 -25.68 -34.02 -56.00
C SER A 5 -25.99 -33.93 -54.46
N ILE A 6 -25.17 -34.58 -53.69
CA ILE A 6 -25.22 -34.48 -52.20
C ILE A 6 -24.31 -33.34 -51.77
N TYR A 7 -24.87 -32.23 -51.28
CA TYR A 7 -24.12 -31.16 -50.66
C TYR A 7 -23.88 -31.53 -49.18
N SER A 8 -22.63 -31.82 -48.88
CA SER A 8 -22.20 -32.02 -47.50
C SER A 8 -22.03 -30.65 -46.82
N ILE A 9 -22.92 -30.34 -45.91
CA ILE A 9 -22.82 -29.12 -45.08
C ILE A 9 -21.86 -29.43 -43.95
N MET A 10 -20.66 -28.87 -44.03
CA MET A 10 -19.64 -28.93 -42.97
C MET A 10 -20.00 -27.91 -41.90
N LEU A 11 -20.54 -28.38 -40.77
CA LEU A 11 -20.88 -27.57 -39.62
C LEU A 11 -19.58 -27.20 -38.87
N LEU A 12 -19.12 -25.97 -39.04
CA LEU A 12 -17.95 -25.42 -38.35
C LEU A 12 -18.37 -25.06 -36.93
N CYS A 13 -18.11 -25.93 -35.95
CA CYS A 13 -18.24 -25.59 -34.52
C CYS A 13 -17.13 -24.61 -34.14
N ALA A 14 -17.47 -23.32 -34.05
CA ALA A 14 -16.63 -22.35 -33.41
C ALA A 14 -16.61 -22.64 -31.87
N PHE A 15 -15.53 -23.19 -31.39
CA PHE A 15 -15.27 -23.23 -29.95
C PHE A 15 -15.02 -21.78 -29.50
N CYS A 16 -16.01 -21.16 -28.88
CA CYS A 16 -15.77 -20.00 -28.01
C CYS A 16 -14.96 -20.52 -26.85
N ALA A 17 -13.65 -20.34 -26.89
CA ALA A 17 -12.81 -20.37 -25.70
C ALA A 17 -13.23 -19.16 -24.86
N CYS A 18 -14.10 -19.34 -23.87
CA CYS A 18 -14.17 -18.43 -22.75
C CYS A 18 -12.80 -18.51 -22.07
N SER A 19 -11.95 -17.51 -22.27
CA SER A 19 -10.87 -17.26 -21.33
C SER A 19 -11.58 -16.89 -20.02
N SER A 20 -11.54 -17.77 -19.02
CA SER A 20 -11.80 -17.36 -17.66
C SER A 20 -10.68 -16.37 -17.31
N ASN A 21 -10.94 -15.08 -17.49
CA ASN A 21 -10.24 -14.09 -16.72
C ASN A 21 -10.72 -14.36 -15.29
N ASP A 22 -9.90 -14.99 -14.48
CA ASP A 22 -10.10 -14.99 -13.04
C ASP A 22 -9.90 -13.53 -12.65
N ASP A 23 -11.04 -12.79 -12.54
CA ASP A 23 -11.01 -11.42 -12.07
C ASP A 23 -10.41 -11.43 -10.66
N ASP A 24 -9.40 -10.62 -10.45
CA ASP A 24 -8.84 -10.43 -9.13
C ASP A 24 -9.90 -9.85 -8.18
N MET A 25 -10.20 -10.58 -7.12
CA MET A 25 -11.23 -10.25 -6.14
C MET A 25 -10.67 -10.11 -4.73
N GLN A 26 -9.35 -10.18 -4.58
CA GLN A 26 -8.68 -10.06 -3.30
C GLN A 26 -7.97 -8.71 -3.21
N LYS A 27 -7.77 -8.25 -1.99
CA LYS A 27 -6.98 -7.05 -1.73
C LYS A 27 -5.54 -7.44 -1.45
N PRO A 28 -4.58 -6.62 -1.85
CA PRO A 28 -3.20 -6.83 -1.47
C PRO A 28 -3.03 -6.70 0.05
N VAL A 29 -1.96 -7.27 0.59
CA VAL A 29 -1.68 -7.33 2.02
C VAL A 29 -0.35 -6.66 2.35
N ILE A 30 -0.38 -5.74 3.32
CA ILE A 30 0.80 -5.16 3.97
C ILE A 30 1.04 -5.94 5.27
N SER A 31 2.22 -6.53 5.44
CA SER A 31 2.57 -7.39 6.58
C SER A 31 3.89 -7.00 7.23
N ASP A 32 3.95 -7.18 8.54
CA ASP A 32 5.13 -7.08 9.40
C ASP A 32 5.63 -8.45 9.87
N GLU A 33 4.98 -9.53 9.45
CA GLU A 33 5.30 -10.89 9.91
C GLU A 33 6.70 -11.35 9.48
N GLY A 34 7.45 -11.80 10.48
CA GLY A 34 8.78 -12.39 10.26
C GLY A 34 9.89 -11.39 9.95
N ILE A 35 9.63 -10.10 10.07
CA ILE A 35 10.61 -9.02 9.87
C ILE A 35 10.61 -8.05 11.06
N ALA A 36 11.66 -7.23 11.14
CA ALA A 36 11.66 -6.03 11.98
C ALA A 36 11.00 -4.89 11.19
N ALA A 37 9.66 -4.83 11.21
CA ALA A 37 8.92 -3.78 10.52
C ALA A 37 9.20 -2.39 11.12
N ASN A 38 9.20 -1.36 10.28
CA ASN A 38 9.45 0.01 10.68
C ASN A 38 8.76 0.99 9.70
N PRO A 39 8.07 2.05 10.18
CA PRO A 39 7.75 2.32 11.58
C PRO A 39 6.67 1.40 12.13
N ILE A 40 6.59 1.28 13.45
CA ILE A 40 5.49 0.63 14.16
C ILE A 40 4.76 1.65 15.04
N ASP A 41 3.58 1.27 15.55
CA ASP A 41 2.82 2.15 16.45
C ASP A 41 3.63 2.64 17.65
N CYS A 42 3.44 3.89 18.00
CA CYS A 42 4.06 4.61 19.10
C CYS A 42 5.58 4.77 18.98
N GLN A 43 6.17 4.51 17.84
CA GLN A 43 7.60 4.68 17.63
C GLN A 43 7.98 6.16 17.63
N GLN A 44 9.12 6.47 18.25
CA GLN A 44 9.65 7.82 18.33
C GLN A 44 10.90 7.98 17.48
N TYR A 45 11.02 9.14 16.84
CA TYR A 45 12.16 9.57 16.04
C TYR A 45 12.54 11.00 16.41
N HIS A 46 13.81 11.37 16.25
CA HIS A 46 14.24 12.75 16.38
C HIS A 46 14.13 13.49 15.04
N ARG A 47 14.02 14.80 15.12
CA ARG A 47 14.18 15.65 13.94
C ARG A 47 15.56 15.40 13.31
N GLY A 48 15.60 15.21 11.98
CA GLY A 48 16.84 14.89 11.27
C GLY A 48 17.19 13.40 11.21
N ASP A 49 16.45 12.53 11.90
CA ASP A 49 16.64 11.07 11.82
C ASP A 49 16.18 10.52 10.45
N ILE A 50 16.55 9.28 10.20
CA ILE A 50 16.04 8.47 9.09
C ILE A 50 15.06 7.46 9.64
N ILE A 51 13.87 7.37 9.01
CA ILE A 51 12.96 6.23 9.21
C ILE A 51 13.41 5.13 8.24
N PRO A 52 13.99 4.02 8.74
CA PRO A 52 14.33 2.89 7.89
C PRO A 52 13.06 2.07 7.59
N PHE A 53 12.27 2.55 6.62
CA PHE A 53 11.00 1.91 6.25
C PHE A 53 11.22 0.47 5.81
N HIS A 54 10.44 -0.46 6.39
CA HIS A 54 10.54 -1.88 6.08
C HIS A 54 9.22 -2.59 6.30
N TYR A 55 8.60 -3.07 5.20
CA TYR A 55 7.37 -3.88 5.21
C TYR A 55 7.39 -4.90 4.08
N ILE A 56 6.62 -5.98 4.24
CA ILE A 56 6.36 -6.98 3.20
C ILE A 56 5.00 -6.70 2.59
N MET A 57 4.93 -6.70 1.26
CA MET A 57 3.73 -6.51 0.46
C MET A 57 3.47 -7.76 -0.34
N THR A 58 2.24 -8.27 -0.32
CA THR A 58 1.86 -9.48 -1.06
C THR A 58 0.50 -9.31 -1.71
N ASP A 59 0.31 -10.04 -2.80
CA ASP A 59 -0.94 -10.14 -3.53
C ASP A 59 -1.05 -11.54 -4.16
N ASP A 60 -2.25 -12.02 -4.40
CA ASP A 60 -2.46 -13.35 -4.99
C ASP A 60 -2.30 -13.37 -6.52
N GLN A 61 -2.34 -12.20 -7.17
CA GLN A 61 -2.17 -12.03 -8.60
C GLN A 61 -0.93 -11.20 -8.94
N GLU A 62 -0.99 -9.88 -8.76
CA GLU A 62 0.09 -8.97 -9.10
C GLU A 62 0.00 -7.66 -8.31
N LEU A 63 1.08 -7.29 -7.63
CA LEU A 63 1.25 -6.00 -6.98
C LEU A 63 1.37 -4.87 -8.02
N GLY A 64 0.84 -3.69 -7.72
CA GLY A 64 0.93 -2.49 -8.56
C GLY A 64 1.94 -1.47 -8.03
N ASN A 65 1.53 -0.66 -7.08
CA ASN A 65 2.35 0.39 -6.48
C ASN A 65 1.97 0.61 -5.02
N PHE A 66 2.76 1.39 -4.30
CA PHE A 66 2.39 1.85 -2.97
C PHE A 66 2.73 3.33 -2.77
N ASN A 67 1.98 3.98 -1.91
CA ASN A 67 2.18 5.34 -1.48
C ASN A 67 2.53 5.37 0.00
N ILE A 68 3.43 6.25 0.39
CA ILE A 68 3.71 6.59 1.78
C ILE A 68 3.31 8.04 2.01
N GLU A 69 2.46 8.25 3.01
CA GLU A 69 2.03 9.57 3.44
C GLU A 69 2.33 9.78 4.92
N VAL A 70 2.93 10.92 5.25
CA VAL A 70 3.12 11.38 6.64
C VAL A 70 2.52 12.76 6.78
N HIS A 71 1.71 12.97 7.82
CA HIS A 71 1.17 14.26 8.19
C HIS A 71 0.98 14.38 9.70
N ASN A 72 0.89 15.61 10.20
CA ASN A 72 0.72 15.85 11.63
C ASN A 72 -0.65 15.40 12.14
N ASN A 73 -0.70 15.00 13.42
CA ASN A 73 -1.91 14.68 14.17
C ASN A 73 -2.06 15.60 15.40
N PHE A 74 -1.75 16.88 15.26
CA PHE A 74 -1.73 17.82 16.38
C PHE A 74 -3.13 18.22 16.90
N ASP A 75 -4.16 17.95 16.14
CA ASP A 75 -5.58 18.13 16.49
C ASP A 75 -6.26 16.83 16.95
N HIS A 76 -5.53 15.70 16.97
CA HIS A 76 -5.98 14.36 17.36
C HIS A 76 -7.11 13.82 16.48
N HIS A 77 -7.05 14.06 15.17
CA HIS A 77 -7.94 13.40 14.23
C HIS A 77 -7.57 11.92 14.06
N THR A 78 -8.51 11.10 13.62
CA THR A 78 -8.34 9.65 13.60
C THR A 78 -8.10 9.12 12.20
N HIS A 79 -6.94 8.50 11.98
CA HIS A 79 -6.60 7.76 10.76
C HIS A 79 -5.93 6.40 11.04
N SER A 80 -5.75 6.03 12.32
CA SER A 80 -5.14 4.75 12.66
C SER A 80 -5.98 3.58 12.15
N THR A 81 -5.32 2.60 11.55
CA THR A 81 -5.91 1.30 11.17
C THR A 81 -5.68 0.24 12.23
N THR A 82 -4.97 0.58 13.30
CA THR A 82 -4.66 -0.29 14.44
C THR A 82 -5.48 0.09 15.66
N ILE A 83 -5.55 -0.80 16.63
CA ILE A 83 -6.22 -0.59 17.92
C ILE A 83 -5.26 -0.08 19.00
N THR A 84 -3.99 0.16 18.64
CA THR A 84 -2.96 0.61 19.59
C THR A 84 -3.19 2.07 19.93
N GLU A 85 -3.34 2.36 21.23
CA GLU A 85 -3.42 3.72 21.75
C GLU A 85 -2.02 4.21 22.13
N CYS A 86 -1.54 5.24 21.45
CA CYS A 86 -0.28 5.88 21.74
C CYS A 86 -0.47 7.12 22.63
N PRO A 87 0.43 7.40 23.57
CA PRO A 87 0.40 8.66 24.32
C PRO A 87 0.56 9.85 23.38
N MET A 88 -0.41 10.76 23.36
CA MET A 88 -0.39 11.97 22.55
C MET A 88 0.02 13.20 23.37
N ASP A 89 0.66 14.17 22.72
CA ASP A 89 0.95 15.47 23.28
C ASP A 89 -0.33 16.32 23.39
N GLU A 90 -0.27 17.48 24.06
CA GLU A 90 -1.37 18.44 24.05
C GLU A 90 -1.63 18.94 22.61
N LYS A 91 -2.90 19.16 22.29
CA LYS A 91 -3.29 19.72 20.98
C LYS A 91 -2.62 21.06 20.72
N LYS A 92 -2.21 21.28 19.49
CA LYS A 92 -1.60 22.53 19.06
C LYS A 92 -1.86 22.81 17.59
N ASP A 93 -1.72 24.06 17.20
CA ASP A 93 -1.71 24.46 15.80
C ASP A 93 -0.35 24.19 15.15
N PRO A 94 -0.29 23.69 13.92
CA PRO A 94 0.96 23.47 13.21
C PRO A 94 1.59 24.81 12.78
N VAL A 95 2.90 24.94 12.97
CA VAL A 95 3.69 26.08 12.46
C VAL A 95 4.48 25.66 11.22
N LYS A 96 5.17 24.52 11.29
CA LYS A 96 5.94 23.92 10.21
C LYS A 96 5.84 22.40 10.29
N ALA A 97 4.63 21.88 10.16
CA ALA A 97 4.43 20.45 10.19
C ALA A 97 5.10 19.75 9.00
N TRP A 98 5.62 18.55 9.23
CA TRP A 98 6.12 17.70 8.16
C TRP A 98 4.98 17.10 7.37
N VAL A 99 5.08 17.22 6.04
CA VAL A 99 4.22 16.52 5.09
C VAL A 99 5.12 15.75 4.13
N TYR A 100 4.91 14.45 4.07
CA TYR A 100 5.55 13.57 3.12
C TYR A 100 4.48 12.83 2.35
N ASN A 101 4.56 12.80 1.02
CA ASN A 101 3.62 12.07 0.19
C ASN A 101 4.35 11.64 -1.09
N THR A 102 4.65 10.34 -1.18
CA THR A 102 5.47 9.82 -2.28
C THR A 102 4.95 8.46 -2.74
N ASP A 103 4.80 8.33 -4.05
CA ASP A 103 4.46 7.08 -4.71
C ASP A 103 5.72 6.29 -5.06
N TYR A 104 5.63 4.97 -4.92
CA TYR A 104 6.69 4.02 -5.22
C TYR A 104 6.17 2.93 -6.14
N GLU A 105 6.86 2.71 -7.24
CA GLU A 105 6.56 1.66 -8.19
C GLU A 105 7.08 0.30 -7.68
N ILE A 106 6.26 -0.73 -7.82
CA ILE A 106 6.68 -2.12 -7.64
C ILE A 106 6.94 -2.71 -9.02
N PRO A 107 8.07 -3.43 -9.23
CA PRO A 107 8.33 -4.07 -10.52
C PRO A 107 7.19 -5.00 -10.94
N ALA A 108 6.75 -4.90 -12.19
CA ALA A 108 5.63 -5.67 -12.73
C ALA A 108 5.84 -7.18 -12.60
N GLY A 109 4.75 -7.93 -12.44
CA GLY A 109 4.75 -9.40 -12.33
C GLY A 109 5.07 -9.94 -10.95
N LEU A 110 5.22 -9.10 -9.93
CA LEU A 110 5.51 -9.55 -8.57
C LEU A 110 4.23 -9.76 -7.76
N GLN A 111 4.16 -10.91 -7.09
CA GLN A 111 3.15 -11.22 -6.06
C GLN A 111 3.68 -10.95 -4.63
N LYS A 112 4.97 -10.69 -4.49
CA LYS A 112 5.60 -10.35 -3.21
C LYS A 112 6.72 -9.34 -3.43
N TYR A 113 6.72 -8.31 -2.60
CA TYR A 113 7.73 -7.26 -2.59
C TYR A 113 8.11 -6.92 -1.15
N GLU A 114 9.40 -6.93 -0.85
CA GLU A 114 9.95 -6.47 0.43
C GLU A 114 10.44 -5.04 0.25
N ALA A 115 9.66 -4.09 0.73
CA ALA A 115 9.96 -2.66 0.60
C ALA A 115 10.93 -2.21 1.70
N ARG A 116 12.09 -1.64 1.30
CA ARG A 116 13.09 -1.04 2.18
C ARG A 116 13.48 0.31 1.65
N ILE A 117 13.22 1.37 2.41
CA ILE A 117 13.42 2.76 2.00
C ILE A 117 13.88 3.58 3.19
N ASP A 118 14.91 4.38 3.00
CA ASP A 118 15.36 5.35 3.98
C ASP A 118 14.60 6.67 3.76
N ILE A 119 13.75 7.07 4.72
CA ILE A 119 12.96 8.30 4.65
C ILE A 119 13.57 9.32 5.60
N GLN A 120 14.11 10.39 5.06
CA GLN A 120 14.73 11.46 5.83
C GLN A 120 13.67 12.34 6.50
N ILE A 121 13.72 12.45 7.81
CA ILE A 121 12.94 13.43 8.59
C ILE A 121 13.67 14.78 8.50
N PRO A 122 12.99 15.88 8.09
CA PRO A 122 13.64 17.20 8.11
C PRO A 122 13.98 17.63 9.53
N SER A 123 15.07 18.37 9.69
CA SER A 123 15.55 18.82 11.01
C SER A 123 14.83 20.07 11.54
N ASP A 124 14.03 20.74 10.74
CA ASP A 124 13.44 22.05 11.02
C ASP A 124 11.90 22.05 11.01
N ILE A 125 11.30 20.92 11.35
CA ILE A 125 9.84 20.71 11.43
C ILE A 125 9.34 20.77 12.87
N ASP A 126 8.01 20.86 13.01
CA ASP A 126 7.38 20.76 14.33
C ASP A 126 7.56 19.35 14.91
N THR A 127 7.88 19.25 16.19
CA THR A 127 7.80 17.99 16.96
C THR A 127 6.35 17.64 17.27
N GLY A 128 6.06 16.43 17.74
CA GLY A 128 4.73 15.99 18.19
C GLY A 128 4.23 14.75 17.46
N ASP A 129 2.91 14.58 17.45
CA ASP A 129 2.26 13.37 16.95
C ASP A 129 2.03 13.45 15.44
N TYR A 130 2.32 12.36 14.74
CA TYR A 130 2.17 12.23 13.31
C TYR A 130 1.49 10.90 12.94
N HIS A 131 0.74 10.90 11.87
CA HIS A 131 0.32 9.68 11.19
C HIS A 131 1.32 9.30 10.11
N PHE A 132 1.61 8.00 10.03
CA PHE A 132 2.39 7.40 8.95
C PHE A 132 1.51 6.35 8.27
N SER A 133 1.11 6.62 7.05
CA SER A 133 0.19 5.77 6.28
C SER A 133 0.88 5.13 5.09
N ILE A 134 0.61 3.85 4.87
CA ILE A 134 1.01 3.10 3.69
C ILE A 134 -0.27 2.73 2.95
N ARG A 135 -0.38 3.07 1.68
CA ARG A 135 -1.47 2.62 0.81
C ARG A 135 -0.87 1.75 -0.28
N LEU A 136 -1.19 0.47 -0.26
CA LEU A 136 -0.79 -0.50 -1.26
C LEU A 136 -1.93 -0.68 -2.27
N THR A 137 -1.61 -0.65 -3.55
CA THR A 137 -2.54 -0.89 -4.66
C THR A 137 -2.00 -2.04 -5.51
N ASP A 138 -2.83 -3.03 -5.82
CA ASP A 138 -2.49 -4.10 -6.75
C ASP A 138 -2.71 -3.69 -8.21
N HIS A 139 -2.42 -4.60 -9.13
CA HIS A 139 -2.59 -4.34 -10.56
C HIS A 139 -4.07 -4.22 -10.99
N ALA A 140 -5.00 -4.85 -10.25
CA ALA A 140 -6.44 -4.76 -10.49
C ALA A 140 -7.09 -3.49 -9.94
N GLY A 141 -6.38 -2.77 -9.05
CA GLY A 141 -6.84 -1.52 -8.43
C GLY A 141 -7.43 -1.68 -7.03
N TRP A 142 -7.36 -2.89 -6.42
CA TRP A 142 -7.71 -3.06 -5.02
C TRP A 142 -6.68 -2.42 -4.12
N GLN A 143 -7.11 -1.99 -2.95
CA GLN A 143 -6.25 -1.26 -2.03
C GLN A 143 -6.34 -1.78 -0.60
N GLN A 144 -5.18 -1.78 0.07
CA GLN A 144 -5.08 -1.86 1.53
C GLN A 144 -4.39 -0.60 2.06
N ILE A 145 -4.86 -0.11 3.20
CA ILE A 145 -4.22 0.97 3.95
C ILE A 145 -3.77 0.41 5.29
N HIS A 146 -2.52 0.70 5.66
CA HIS A 146 -1.95 0.46 6.97
C HIS A 146 -1.42 1.78 7.51
N ALA A 147 -1.97 2.25 8.64
CA ALA A 147 -1.59 3.52 9.24
C ALA A 147 -1.20 3.32 10.70
N VAL A 148 -0.03 3.82 11.07
CA VAL A 148 0.53 3.80 12.42
C VAL A 148 0.71 5.21 12.95
N ALA A 149 0.65 5.37 14.27
CA ALA A 149 0.98 6.61 14.95
C ALA A 149 2.46 6.64 15.29
N ILE A 150 3.15 7.71 14.91
CA ILE A 150 4.56 7.95 15.28
C ILE A 150 4.69 9.30 16.00
N LYS A 151 5.79 9.48 16.73
CA LYS A 151 6.08 10.75 17.38
C LYS A 151 7.45 11.28 16.92
N ILE A 152 7.50 12.55 16.56
CA ILE A 152 8.74 13.26 16.27
C ILE A 152 9.11 14.09 17.50
N VAL A 153 10.33 13.91 18.01
CA VAL A 153 10.88 14.61 19.16
C VAL A 153 12.10 15.48 18.76
N GLU A 154 12.65 16.27 19.72
CA GLU A 154 13.83 17.11 19.51
C GLU A 154 15.08 16.30 19.15
#